data_85e1b5e8b8768f5ab5df08828bc29249
#
_entry.id   85e1b5e8b8768f5ab5df08828bc29249
#
_cell.length_a   1.000
_cell.length_b   1.000
_cell.length_c   1.000
_cell.angle_alpha   90.00
_cell.angle_beta   90.00
_cell.angle_gamma   90.00
#
_symmetry.space_group_name_H-M   'P 1'
#
loop_
_entity.id
_entity.type
_entity.pdbx_description
1 polymer ?
#
loop_
_entity_poly.entity_id
_entity_poly.type
_entity_poly.pdbx_seq_one_letter_code
_entity_poly.pdbx_strand_id
1 'polypeptide(L)'
;MQSQIPELTELTFFYSNLVTVSRLQRNPTVKNEIKLRNFEASIPVGFFNYPISQAADITAFKATTVPVGEDQLPMIEQTREIVRKFNSIYDEVLVEPDVLLPENEACCRLPGTDGGQKMSKSLGNCIYLADTEADVKKKIMSMYTDPTHIQISDPGHVEGNTVFTYLDAFSKPGHFEEYLPEYANLQELKDHYTRGGLGDVKIKKFLNNIMQEELSPIRARRAEYEKDIPAVYEILRKGSETEIGRAHV
;
A
#
# COMPACT_ATOMS: atom_id res chain seq x y z
N MET A 1 -18.80 -0.14 -5.98
CA MET A 1 -18.45 1.11 -5.20
C MET A 1 -19.09 1.00 -3.83
N GLN A 2 -18.33 1.22 -2.76
CA GLN A 2 -18.78 1.03 -1.37
C GLN A 2 -20.08 1.80 -1.06
N SER A 3 -20.21 3.04 -1.54
CA SER A 3 -21.42 3.86 -1.38
C SER A 3 -22.66 3.32 -2.10
N GLN A 4 -22.51 2.34 -2.95
CA GLN A 4 -23.62 1.66 -3.64
C GLN A 4 -23.98 0.30 -3.03
N ILE A 5 -23.37 -0.03 -1.90
CA ILE A 5 -23.61 -1.26 -1.12
C ILE A 5 -23.97 -0.83 0.30
N PRO A 6 -25.21 -0.39 0.53
CA PRO A 6 -25.65 0.11 1.86
C PRO A 6 -25.55 -0.94 2.96
N GLU A 7 -25.59 -2.23 2.59
CA GLU A 7 -25.44 -3.38 3.48
C GLU A 7 -24.11 -3.34 4.27
N LEU A 8 -23.03 -2.78 3.71
CA LEU A 8 -21.77 -2.60 4.43
C LEU A 8 -21.92 -1.63 5.61
N THR A 9 -22.70 -0.57 5.43
CA THR A 9 -22.97 0.40 6.50
C THR A 9 -23.89 -0.22 7.54
N GLU A 10 -24.90 -0.96 7.13
CA GLU A 10 -25.81 -1.67 8.03
C GLU A 10 -25.06 -2.70 8.86
N LEU A 11 -24.22 -3.53 8.23
CA LEU A 11 -23.37 -4.51 8.90
C LEU A 11 -22.40 -3.85 9.88
N THR A 12 -21.80 -2.71 9.51
CA THR A 12 -20.95 -1.91 10.40
C THR A 12 -21.71 -1.50 11.67
N PHE A 13 -22.97 -1.09 11.53
CA PHE A 13 -23.79 -0.69 12.66
C PHE A 13 -24.13 -1.88 13.56
N PHE A 14 -24.47 -3.05 12.98
CA PHE A 14 -24.64 -4.27 13.77
C PHE A 14 -23.38 -4.66 14.52
N TYR A 15 -22.20 -4.64 13.88
CA TYR A 15 -20.93 -4.94 14.53
C TYR A 15 -20.57 -3.95 15.63
N SER A 16 -21.04 -2.70 15.55
CA SER A 16 -20.82 -1.70 16.60
C SER A 16 -21.42 -2.12 17.94
N ASN A 17 -22.43 -3.01 17.95
CA ASN A 17 -22.98 -3.60 19.19
C ASN A 17 -22.09 -4.72 19.77
N LEU A 18 -21.15 -5.23 18.99
CA LEU A 18 -20.24 -6.31 19.39
C LEU A 18 -18.88 -5.80 19.89
N VAL A 19 -18.55 -4.54 19.60
CA VAL A 19 -17.24 -3.94 19.92
C VAL A 19 -17.40 -2.84 20.96
N THR A 20 -16.53 -2.83 21.98
CA THR A 20 -16.56 -1.78 22.99
C THR A 20 -15.64 -0.62 22.65
N VAL A 21 -15.96 0.59 23.11
CA VAL A 21 -15.10 1.77 23.00
C VAL A 21 -13.68 1.49 23.52
N SER A 22 -13.58 0.82 24.68
CA SER A 22 -12.29 0.47 25.26
C SER A 22 -11.48 -0.50 24.41
N ARG A 23 -12.14 -1.37 23.61
CA ARG A 23 -11.44 -2.27 22.68
C ARG A 23 -10.85 -1.48 21.51
N LEU A 24 -11.60 -0.55 20.92
CA LEU A 24 -11.13 0.34 19.87
C LEU A 24 -9.94 1.20 20.34
N GLN A 25 -10.03 1.76 21.54
CA GLN A 25 -8.96 2.57 22.15
C GLN A 25 -7.66 1.76 22.37
N ARG A 26 -7.74 0.45 22.56
CA ARG A 26 -6.57 -0.43 22.74
C ARG A 26 -5.93 -0.88 21.45
N ASN A 27 -6.60 -0.73 20.30
CA ASN A 27 -6.04 -1.09 19.00
C ASN A 27 -4.80 -0.23 18.70
N PRO A 28 -3.62 -0.83 18.46
CA PRO A 28 -2.38 -0.08 18.25
C PRO A 28 -2.45 0.86 17.04
N THR A 29 -3.08 0.43 15.95
CA THR A 29 -3.24 1.25 14.73
C THR A 29 -4.10 2.48 15.03
N VAL A 30 -5.23 2.31 15.72
CA VAL A 30 -6.11 3.42 16.13
C VAL A 30 -5.38 4.40 17.04
N LYS A 31 -4.61 3.90 18.01
CA LYS A 31 -3.82 4.76 18.91
C LYS A 31 -2.82 5.63 18.15
N ASN A 32 -2.10 5.04 17.20
CA ASN A 32 -1.12 5.76 16.41
C ASN A 32 -1.79 6.81 15.52
N GLU A 33 -2.90 6.48 14.89
CA GLU A 33 -3.67 7.41 14.05
C GLU A 33 -4.24 8.59 14.86
N ILE A 34 -4.75 8.35 16.07
CA ILE A 34 -5.23 9.41 16.96
C ILE A 34 -4.13 10.42 17.25
N LYS A 35 -2.91 9.96 17.57
CA LYS A 35 -1.75 10.82 17.80
C LYS A 35 -1.33 11.59 16.55
N LEU A 36 -1.20 10.90 15.42
CA LEU A 36 -0.78 11.50 14.15
C LEU A 36 -1.73 12.60 13.66
N ARG A 37 -3.02 12.49 14.00
CA ARG A 37 -4.07 13.45 13.62
C ARG A 37 -4.38 14.49 14.68
N ASN A 38 -3.70 14.44 15.83
CA ASN A 38 -3.99 15.32 16.99
C ASN A 38 -5.45 15.23 17.46
N PHE A 39 -6.05 14.04 17.43
CA PHE A 39 -7.43 13.80 17.87
C PHE A 39 -7.54 13.48 19.36
N GLU A 40 -6.47 13.57 20.14
CA GLU A 40 -6.42 13.15 21.56
C GLU A 40 -7.48 13.85 22.42
N ALA A 41 -7.76 15.12 22.16
CA ALA A 41 -8.76 15.90 22.90
C ALA A 41 -10.20 15.71 22.36
N SER A 42 -10.36 15.31 21.10
CA SER A 42 -11.68 15.20 20.47
C SER A 42 -11.62 14.21 19.30
N ILE A 43 -12.02 12.97 19.55
CA ILE A 43 -12.02 11.90 18.57
C ILE A 43 -13.36 11.92 17.81
N PRO A 44 -13.37 12.18 16.47
CA PRO A 44 -14.59 12.07 15.68
C PRO A 44 -15.11 10.62 15.69
N VAL A 45 -16.42 10.43 15.95
CA VAL A 45 -17.04 9.09 16.01
C VAL A 45 -16.86 8.32 14.69
N GLY A 46 -17.02 9.00 13.54
CA GLY A 46 -16.82 8.38 12.23
C GLY A 46 -15.39 7.87 12.03
N PHE A 47 -14.39 8.63 12.49
CA PHE A 47 -13.01 8.15 12.51
C PHE A 47 -12.85 6.96 13.47
N PHE A 48 -13.45 7.03 14.66
CA PHE A 48 -13.28 6.02 15.69
C PHE A 48 -13.89 4.66 15.28
N ASN A 49 -14.92 4.67 14.43
CA ASN A 49 -15.63 3.48 13.97
C ASN A 49 -15.01 2.82 12.73
N TYR A 50 -14.00 3.43 12.05
CA TYR A 50 -13.46 2.85 10.83
C TYR A 50 -12.96 1.40 10.95
N PRO A 51 -12.41 0.93 12.11
CA PRO A 51 -12.00 -0.46 12.24
C PRO A 51 -13.17 -1.45 12.15
N ILE A 52 -14.34 -1.02 12.60
CA ILE A 52 -15.58 -1.83 12.52
C ILE A 52 -16.08 -1.85 11.08
N SER A 53 -16.03 -0.72 10.38
CA SER A 53 -16.36 -0.63 8.95
C SER A 53 -15.42 -1.49 8.10
N GLN A 54 -14.12 -1.50 8.41
CA GLN A 54 -13.15 -2.37 7.74
C GLN A 54 -13.47 -3.86 7.97
N ALA A 55 -13.93 -4.24 9.16
CA ALA A 55 -14.37 -5.60 9.42
C ALA A 55 -15.60 -5.97 8.58
N ALA A 56 -16.54 -5.03 8.38
CA ALA A 56 -17.68 -5.24 7.49
C ALA A 56 -17.25 -5.42 6.03
N ASP A 57 -16.32 -4.59 5.53
CA ASP A 57 -15.76 -4.70 4.17
C ASP A 57 -15.12 -6.07 3.91
N ILE A 58 -14.51 -6.68 4.92
CA ILE A 58 -13.87 -8.00 4.81
C ILE A 58 -14.90 -9.14 4.87
N THR A 59 -15.79 -9.09 5.85
CA THR A 59 -16.67 -10.22 6.19
C THR A 59 -17.92 -10.31 5.33
N ALA A 60 -18.43 -9.18 4.81
CA ALA A 60 -19.60 -9.16 3.91
C ALA A 60 -19.40 -10.05 2.67
N PHE A 61 -18.17 -10.16 2.19
CA PHE A 61 -17.81 -10.97 1.02
C PHE A 61 -17.22 -12.33 1.37
N LYS A 62 -17.30 -12.74 2.65
CA LYS A 62 -16.75 -14.01 3.15
C LYS A 62 -15.29 -14.20 2.75
N ALA A 63 -14.48 -13.13 2.83
CA ALA A 63 -13.07 -13.17 2.48
C ALA A 63 -12.33 -14.16 3.38
N THR A 64 -11.69 -15.17 2.78
CA THR A 64 -10.89 -16.16 3.47
C THR A 64 -9.45 -15.70 3.68
N THR A 65 -8.94 -14.85 2.79
CA THR A 65 -7.55 -14.36 2.81
C THR A 65 -7.52 -12.88 2.47
N VAL A 66 -6.82 -12.09 3.28
CA VAL A 66 -6.69 -10.64 3.09
C VAL A 66 -5.21 -10.27 2.95
N PRO A 67 -4.75 -9.84 1.77
CA PRO A 67 -3.39 -9.33 1.59
C PRO A 67 -3.28 -7.96 2.24
N VAL A 68 -2.33 -7.81 3.18
CA VAL A 68 -2.14 -6.58 3.97
C VAL A 68 -0.67 -6.32 4.27
N GLY A 69 -0.34 -5.07 4.58
CA GLY A 69 0.91 -4.73 5.25
C GLY A 69 0.84 -5.01 6.76
N GLU A 70 2.00 -5.05 7.42
CA GLU A 70 2.10 -5.35 8.87
C GLU A 70 1.30 -4.37 9.75
N ASP A 71 1.17 -3.12 9.32
CA ASP A 71 0.41 -2.10 10.04
C ASP A 71 -1.11 -2.41 10.13
N GLN A 72 -1.60 -3.34 9.31
CA GLN A 72 -2.99 -3.79 9.29
C GLN A 72 -3.27 -5.04 10.15
N LEU A 73 -2.24 -5.70 10.66
CA LEU A 73 -2.41 -6.88 11.51
C LEU A 73 -3.37 -6.68 12.69
N PRO A 74 -3.29 -5.54 13.44
CA PRO A 74 -4.24 -5.26 14.52
C PRO A 74 -5.69 -5.09 14.06
N MET A 75 -5.90 -4.71 12.79
CA MET A 75 -7.23 -4.55 12.21
C MET A 75 -7.82 -5.91 11.84
N ILE A 76 -7.01 -6.80 11.26
CA ILE A 76 -7.45 -8.16 10.94
C ILE A 76 -7.75 -8.95 12.22
N GLU A 77 -6.92 -8.80 13.26
CA GLU A 77 -7.21 -9.46 14.55
C GLU A 77 -8.52 -8.94 15.17
N GLN A 78 -8.79 -7.65 15.09
CA GLN A 78 -10.08 -7.12 15.53
C GLN A 78 -11.24 -7.66 14.70
N THR A 79 -11.06 -7.84 13.39
CA THR A 79 -12.05 -8.48 12.51
C THR A 79 -12.34 -9.92 12.97
N ARG A 80 -11.30 -10.71 13.25
CA ARG A 80 -11.44 -12.07 13.79
C ARG A 80 -12.20 -12.10 15.12
N GLU A 81 -11.91 -11.17 16.02
CA GLU A 81 -12.66 -11.03 17.28
C GLU A 81 -14.16 -10.78 17.03
N ILE A 82 -14.50 -9.92 16.05
CA ILE A 82 -15.89 -9.64 15.67
C ILE A 82 -16.54 -10.91 15.12
N VAL A 83 -15.87 -11.61 14.20
CA VAL A 83 -16.36 -12.87 13.60
C VAL A 83 -16.66 -13.90 14.69
N ARG A 84 -15.69 -14.17 15.55
CA ARG A 84 -15.87 -15.15 16.67
C ARG A 84 -17.04 -14.77 17.56
N LYS A 85 -17.15 -13.49 17.92
CA LYS A 85 -18.22 -13.02 18.78
C LYS A 85 -19.59 -13.09 18.09
N PHE A 86 -19.67 -12.70 16.82
CA PHE A 86 -20.88 -12.80 16.03
C PHE A 86 -21.34 -14.27 15.93
N ASN A 87 -20.47 -15.17 15.50
CA ASN A 87 -20.78 -16.57 15.33
C ASN A 87 -21.18 -17.25 16.65
N SER A 88 -20.60 -16.81 17.78
CA SER A 88 -20.97 -17.33 19.11
C SER A 88 -22.35 -16.89 19.61
N ILE A 89 -22.86 -15.75 19.14
CA ILE A 89 -24.13 -15.18 19.61
C ILE A 89 -25.31 -15.59 18.70
N TYR A 90 -25.03 -15.62 17.39
CA TYR A 90 -26.10 -15.81 16.39
C TYR A 90 -26.01 -17.21 15.76
N ASP A 91 -25.10 -17.40 14.81
CA ASP A 91 -24.83 -18.68 14.13
C ASP A 91 -23.49 -18.60 13.40
N GLU A 92 -22.90 -19.73 12.99
CA GLU A 92 -21.68 -19.81 12.18
C GLU A 92 -21.92 -19.32 10.75
N VAL A 93 -22.03 -18.02 10.57
CA VAL A 93 -22.30 -17.34 9.29
C VAL A 93 -21.07 -16.69 8.68
N LEU A 94 -20.24 -16.08 9.54
CA LEU A 94 -19.08 -15.31 9.13
C LEU A 94 -17.82 -16.18 9.05
N VAL A 95 -16.96 -15.88 8.07
CA VAL A 95 -15.67 -16.57 7.88
C VAL A 95 -14.56 -15.76 8.54
N GLU A 96 -13.73 -16.44 9.32
CA GLU A 96 -12.53 -15.82 9.93
C GLU A 96 -11.43 -15.68 8.86
N PRO A 97 -10.96 -14.45 8.58
CA PRO A 97 -10.00 -14.23 7.51
C PRO A 97 -8.56 -14.55 7.93
N ASP A 98 -7.79 -15.12 7.01
CA ASP A 98 -6.35 -15.25 7.11
C ASP A 98 -5.62 -14.04 6.55
N VAL A 99 -4.40 -13.81 7.05
CA VAL A 99 -3.51 -12.73 6.61
C VAL A 99 -2.54 -13.26 5.56
N LEU A 100 -2.37 -12.51 4.48
CA LEU A 100 -1.28 -12.71 3.53
C LEU A 100 -0.37 -11.48 3.56
N LEU A 101 0.84 -11.65 4.09
CA LEU A 101 1.88 -10.61 4.07
C LEU A 101 2.72 -10.71 2.81
N PRO A 102 3.32 -9.60 2.33
CA PRO A 102 4.28 -9.63 1.24
C PRO A 102 5.48 -10.52 1.58
N GLU A 103 5.94 -11.32 0.62
CA GLU A 103 7.14 -12.17 0.79
C GLU A 103 8.43 -11.34 0.85
N ASN A 104 8.45 -10.19 0.18
CA ASN A 104 9.59 -9.29 0.16
C ASN A 104 9.40 -8.18 1.21
N GLU A 105 10.27 -8.13 2.21
CA GLU A 105 10.25 -7.12 3.27
C GLU A 105 10.29 -5.69 2.74
N ALA A 106 11.01 -5.41 1.65
CA ALA A 106 11.04 -4.11 1.01
C ALA A 106 9.65 -3.66 0.48
N CYS A 107 8.78 -4.63 0.13
CA CYS A 107 7.41 -4.36 -0.29
C CYS A 107 6.44 -4.13 0.88
N CYS A 108 6.81 -4.50 2.10
CA CYS A 108 5.96 -4.31 3.27
C CYS A 108 5.68 -2.83 3.55
N ARG A 109 6.67 -1.96 3.29
CA ARG A 109 6.53 -0.52 3.48
C ARG A 109 7.54 0.28 2.66
N LEU A 110 7.15 0.76 1.50
CA LEU A 110 7.96 1.68 0.71
C LEU A 110 8.04 3.07 1.38
N PRO A 111 9.24 3.65 1.52
CA PRO A 111 9.41 5.04 1.96
C PRO A 111 8.90 6.01 0.88
N GLY A 112 8.59 7.24 1.28
CA GLY A 112 8.37 8.33 0.33
C GLY A 112 9.65 8.66 -0.45
N THR A 113 9.51 9.37 -1.56
CA THR A 113 10.66 9.80 -2.39
C THR A 113 11.62 10.73 -1.66
N ASP A 114 11.18 11.31 -0.52
CA ASP A 114 11.95 12.16 0.39
C ASP A 114 12.87 11.39 1.36
N GLY A 115 12.76 10.07 1.41
CA GLY A 115 13.66 9.17 2.15
C GLY A 115 13.37 9.01 3.64
N GLY A 116 12.54 9.83 4.24
CA GLY A 116 12.36 9.79 5.69
C GLY A 116 10.94 9.49 6.16
N GLN A 117 9.97 9.72 5.33
CA GLN A 117 8.57 9.68 5.70
C GLN A 117 7.85 8.51 5.03
N LYS A 118 6.79 8.05 5.69
CA LYS A 118 5.82 7.15 5.06
C LYS A 118 5.33 7.79 3.75
N MET A 119 5.29 7.01 2.67
CA MET A 119 4.67 7.44 1.43
C MET A 119 3.23 7.90 1.69
N SER A 120 2.91 9.15 1.31
CA SER A 120 1.60 9.74 1.56
C SER A 120 1.22 10.72 0.46
N LYS A 121 -0.03 10.66 0.00
CA LYS A 121 -0.59 11.61 -0.96
C LYS A 121 -0.55 13.05 -0.42
N SER A 122 -0.83 13.23 0.86
CA SER A 122 -0.86 14.55 1.51
C SER A 122 0.53 15.19 1.62
N LEU A 123 1.59 14.39 1.65
CA LEU A 123 2.98 14.88 1.67
C LEU A 123 3.55 15.10 0.27
N GLY A 124 2.88 14.63 -0.78
CA GLY A 124 3.36 14.76 -2.16
C GLY A 124 4.62 13.93 -2.48
N ASN A 125 5.01 13.01 -1.61
CA ASN A 125 6.21 12.18 -1.71
C ASN A 125 5.94 10.79 -2.34
N CYS A 126 4.91 10.70 -3.20
CA CYS A 126 4.48 9.47 -3.85
C CYS A 126 4.81 9.49 -5.36
N ILE A 127 5.12 8.31 -5.92
CA ILE A 127 4.97 8.04 -7.34
C ILE A 127 3.56 7.49 -7.55
N TYR A 128 2.75 8.17 -8.38
CA TYR A 128 1.39 7.72 -8.67
C TYR A 128 1.35 6.81 -9.89
N LEU A 129 0.43 5.85 -9.91
CA LEU A 129 0.21 4.99 -11.08
C LEU A 129 -0.19 5.79 -12.34
N ALA A 130 -0.75 6.99 -12.14
CA ALA A 130 -1.16 7.90 -13.21
C ALA A 130 -0.12 8.98 -13.56
N ASP A 131 1.04 8.99 -12.89
CA ASP A 131 2.10 9.94 -13.24
C ASP A 131 2.56 9.74 -14.68
N THR A 132 2.82 10.85 -15.35
CA THR A 132 3.43 10.80 -16.69
C THR A 132 4.86 10.24 -16.62
N GLU A 133 5.38 9.78 -17.74
CA GLU A 133 6.78 9.34 -17.83
C GLU A 133 7.75 10.41 -17.32
N ALA A 134 7.49 11.67 -17.68
CA ALA A 134 8.30 12.82 -17.25
C ALA A 134 8.20 13.07 -15.73
N ASP A 135 7.00 12.92 -15.13
CA ASP A 135 6.81 13.11 -13.70
C ASP A 135 7.49 12.00 -12.90
N VAL A 136 7.35 10.73 -13.32
CA VAL A 136 8.06 9.59 -12.72
C VAL A 136 9.56 9.84 -12.73
N LYS A 137 10.12 10.19 -13.91
CA LYS A 137 11.54 10.50 -14.05
C LYS A 137 11.98 11.64 -13.13
N LYS A 138 11.20 12.73 -13.08
CA LYS A 138 11.50 13.87 -12.21
C LYS A 138 11.52 13.45 -10.74
N LYS A 139 10.52 12.69 -10.28
CA LYS A 139 10.44 12.19 -8.90
C LYS A 139 11.61 11.28 -8.56
N ILE A 140 11.97 10.35 -9.43
CA ILE A 140 13.10 9.44 -9.21
C ILE A 140 14.43 10.20 -9.18
N MET A 141 14.64 11.14 -10.11
CA MET A 141 15.87 11.93 -10.12
C MET A 141 16.02 12.82 -8.89
N SER A 142 14.90 13.21 -8.24
CA SER A 142 14.91 13.96 -6.97
C SER A 142 14.83 13.09 -5.72
N MET A 143 14.80 11.75 -5.85
CA MET A 143 14.78 10.86 -4.69
C MET A 143 15.98 11.11 -3.76
N TYR A 144 15.68 10.99 -2.47
CA TYR A 144 16.71 10.99 -1.43
C TYR A 144 17.69 9.83 -1.63
N THR A 145 18.96 10.13 -1.50
CA THR A 145 20.06 9.17 -1.52
C THR A 145 20.95 9.39 -0.28
N ASP A 146 22.18 8.99 -0.34
CA ASP A 146 23.14 9.21 0.76
C ASP A 146 23.68 10.66 0.72
N PRO A 147 23.44 11.50 1.73
CA PRO A 147 23.94 12.88 1.77
C PRO A 147 25.46 12.97 1.94
N THR A 148 26.14 11.89 2.31
CA THR A 148 27.60 11.84 2.44
C THR A 148 28.31 11.45 1.14
N HIS A 149 27.56 10.89 0.17
CA HIS A 149 28.07 10.51 -1.16
C HIS A 149 28.05 11.72 -2.11
N ILE A 150 29.00 12.64 -1.91
CA ILE A 150 29.07 13.91 -2.66
C ILE A 150 29.76 13.73 -4.01
N GLN A 151 30.87 12.99 -4.02
CA GLN A 151 31.62 12.68 -5.24
C GLN A 151 31.41 11.21 -5.63
N ILE A 152 31.54 10.92 -6.90
CA ILE A 152 31.42 9.53 -7.43
C ILE A 152 32.42 8.58 -6.76
N SER A 153 33.61 9.10 -6.39
CA SER A 153 34.65 8.33 -5.71
C SER A 153 34.35 8.00 -4.25
N ASP A 154 33.41 8.72 -3.65
CA ASP A 154 33.10 8.52 -2.24
C ASP A 154 32.41 7.17 -2.00
N PRO A 155 32.71 6.46 -0.91
CA PRO A 155 31.91 5.34 -0.46
C PRO A 155 30.47 5.79 -0.16
N GLY A 156 29.50 5.02 -0.62
CA GLY A 156 28.09 5.32 -0.38
C GLY A 156 27.45 4.36 0.62
N HIS A 157 26.33 4.78 1.22
CA HIS A 157 25.54 3.96 2.13
C HIS A 157 24.26 3.49 1.44
N VAL A 158 24.02 2.20 1.47
CA VAL A 158 22.81 1.57 0.92
C VAL A 158 21.67 1.64 1.90
N GLU A 159 21.94 1.46 3.20
CA GLU A 159 20.95 1.55 4.25
C GLU A 159 20.36 2.96 4.34
N GLY A 160 19.03 3.06 4.37
CA GLY A 160 18.32 4.36 4.35
C GLY A 160 18.32 5.08 3.00
N ASN A 161 18.96 4.53 1.97
CA ASN A 161 18.93 5.07 0.62
C ASN A 161 17.66 4.64 -0.10
N THR A 162 16.77 5.60 -0.34
CA THR A 162 15.45 5.36 -0.95
C THR A 162 15.54 4.67 -2.31
N VAL A 163 16.54 5.01 -3.13
CA VAL A 163 16.70 4.41 -4.46
C VAL A 163 16.97 2.91 -4.34
N PHE A 164 17.83 2.49 -3.43
CA PHE A 164 18.11 1.07 -3.21
C PHE A 164 16.92 0.33 -2.60
N THR A 165 16.14 0.96 -1.70
CA THR A 165 14.88 0.36 -1.21
C THR A 165 13.91 0.07 -2.33
N TYR A 166 13.77 1.00 -3.29
CA TYR A 166 12.92 0.77 -4.47
C TYR A 166 13.53 -0.28 -5.43
N LEU A 167 14.84 -0.33 -5.59
CA LEU A 167 15.50 -1.38 -6.36
C LEU A 167 15.31 -2.77 -5.72
N ASP A 168 15.36 -2.87 -4.39
CA ASP A 168 15.04 -4.12 -3.67
C ASP A 168 13.61 -4.58 -3.92
N ALA A 169 12.67 -3.65 -4.03
CA ALA A 169 11.27 -3.96 -4.25
C ALA A 169 10.94 -4.33 -5.70
N PHE A 170 11.57 -3.69 -6.68
CA PHE A 170 11.13 -3.74 -8.09
C PHE A 170 12.13 -4.37 -9.06
N SER A 171 13.43 -4.48 -8.70
CA SER A 171 14.40 -5.04 -9.65
C SER A 171 14.25 -6.55 -9.80
N LYS A 172 14.44 -7.01 -11.03
CA LYS A 172 14.43 -8.43 -11.44
C LYS A 172 15.74 -8.74 -12.20
N PRO A 173 16.18 -10.00 -12.26
CA PRO A 173 17.41 -10.36 -12.99
C PRO A 173 17.45 -9.81 -14.42
N GLY A 174 16.36 -9.93 -15.17
CA GLY A 174 16.28 -9.44 -16.56
C GLY A 174 16.51 -7.92 -16.71
N HIS A 175 16.21 -7.12 -15.69
CA HIS A 175 16.48 -5.68 -15.75
C HIS A 175 17.97 -5.36 -15.80
N PHE A 176 18.81 -6.20 -15.16
CA PHE A 176 20.28 -6.03 -15.22
C PHE A 176 20.80 -6.35 -16.63
N GLU A 177 20.34 -7.45 -17.24
CA GLU A 177 20.72 -7.81 -18.59
C GLU A 177 20.37 -6.72 -19.61
N GLU A 178 19.21 -6.08 -19.45
CA GLU A 178 18.70 -5.08 -20.39
C GLU A 178 19.25 -3.67 -20.15
N TYR A 179 19.28 -3.21 -18.90
CA TYR A 179 19.53 -1.79 -18.59
C TYR A 179 20.86 -1.53 -17.91
N LEU A 180 21.52 -2.57 -17.37
CA LEU A 180 22.76 -2.41 -16.60
C LEU A 180 23.66 -3.66 -16.69
N PRO A 181 24.02 -4.12 -17.92
CA PRO A 181 24.67 -5.41 -18.15
C PRO A 181 26.07 -5.57 -17.53
N GLU A 182 26.66 -4.50 -17.04
CA GLU A 182 27.93 -4.55 -16.30
C GLU A 182 27.81 -5.09 -14.87
N TYR A 183 26.58 -5.37 -14.38
CA TYR A 183 26.32 -5.97 -13.06
C TYR A 183 25.45 -7.20 -13.23
N ALA A 184 25.82 -8.29 -12.57
CA ALA A 184 25.06 -9.52 -12.62
C ALA A 184 23.77 -9.47 -11.80
N ASN A 185 23.72 -8.64 -10.75
CA ASN A 185 22.59 -8.54 -9.81
C ASN A 185 22.66 -7.28 -8.94
N LEU A 186 21.60 -7.07 -8.14
CA LEU A 186 21.49 -5.92 -7.25
C LEU A 186 22.57 -5.89 -6.16
N GLN A 187 23.02 -7.06 -5.68
CA GLN A 187 24.06 -7.09 -4.64
C GLN A 187 25.38 -6.55 -5.17
N GLU A 188 25.77 -6.93 -6.37
CA GLU A 188 26.99 -6.41 -7.00
C GLU A 188 26.94 -4.88 -7.23
N LEU A 189 25.75 -4.36 -7.60
CA LEU A 189 25.51 -2.92 -7.70
C LEU A 189 25.67 -2.22 -6.34
N LYS A 190 25.09 -2.80 -5.27
CA LYS A 190 25.22 -2.29 -3.90
C LYS A 190 26.68 -2.31 -3.41
N ASP A 191 27.40 -3.38 -3.67
CA ASP A 191 28.81 -3.53 -3.29
C ASP A 191 29.68 -2.48 -4.00
N HIS A 192 29.39 -2.20 -5.28
CA HIS A 192 30.09 -1.14 -6.00
C HIS A 192 29.78 0.25 -5.44
N TYR A 193 28.53 0.54 -5.13
CA TYR A 193 28.13 1.81 -4.53
C TYR A 193 28.80 2.03 -3.18
N THR A 194 28.85 1.00 -2.33
CA THR A 194 29.47 1.05 -1.01
C THR A 194 31.00 1.22 -1.09
N ARG A 195 31.63 0.66 -2.10
CA ARG A 195 33.09 0.80 -2.32
C ARG A 195 33.48 2.18 -2.87
N GLY A 196 32.53 2.92 -3.46
CA GLY A 196 32.79 4.15 -4.23
C GLY A 196 33.09 3.86 -5.70
N GLY A 197 32.91 4.87 -6.53
CA GLY A 197 33.08 4.80 -7.97
C GLY A 197 31.76 4.71 -8.77
N LEU A 198 30.62 4.70 -8.10
CA LEU A 198 29.28 4.64 -8.69
C LEU A 198 28.45 5.83 -8.25
N GLY A 199 28.10 6.73 -9.18
CA GLY A 199 27.33 7.94 -8.85
C GLY A 199 25.81 7.69 -8.81
N ASP A 200 25.11 8.47 -7.97
CA ASP A 200 23.65 8.43 -7.76
C ASP A 200 22.83 8.53 -9.05
N VAL A 201 23.28 9.33 -9.99
CA VAL A 201 22.57 9.51 -11.28
C VAL A 201 22.44 8.20 -12.03
N LYS A 202 23.43 7.31 -11.96
CA LYS A 202 23.38 6.02 -12.65
C LYS A 202 22.37 5.07 -12.03
N ILE A 203 22.36 4.94 -10.70
CA ILE A 203 21.38 4.11 -10.00
C ILE A 203 19.95 4.65 -10.15
N LYS A 204 19.76 5.97 -10.15
CA LYS A 204 18.47 6.62 -10.40
C LYS A 204 17.97 6.39 -11.83
N LYS A 205 18.86 6.43 -12.84
CA LYS A 205 18.50 6.09 -14.22
C LYS A 205 18.06 4.62 -14.35
N PHE A 206 18.78 3.71 -13.70
CA PHE A 206 18.42 2.30 -13.67
C PHE A 206 17.05 2.09 -13.04
N LEU A 207 16.80 2.67 -11.86
CA LEU A 207 15.48 2.62 -11.23
C LEU A 207 14.39 3.24 -12.14
N ASN A 208 14.68 4.35 -12.82
CA ASN A 208 13.72 4.96 -13.73
C ASN A 208 13.32 4.01 -14.87
N ASN A 209 14.26 3.29 -15.46
CA ASN A 209 13.95 2.34 -16.53
C ASN A 209 13.00 1.24 -16.03
N ILE A 210 13.30 0.66 -14.87
CA ILE A 210 12.45 -0.35 -14.21
C ILE A 210 11.03 0.21 -13.94
N MET A 211 10.95 1.40 -13.35
CA MET A 211 9.65 2.01 -13.03
C MET A 211 8.86 2.40 -14.28
N GLN A 212 9.51 2.78 -15.38
CA GLN A 212 8.82 3.03 -16.65
C GLN A 212 8.26 1.73 -17.25
N GLU A 213 9.01 0.64 -17.19
CA GLU A 213 8.54 -0.68 -17.63
C GLU A 213 7.31 -1.14 -16.84
N GLU A 214 7.34 -1.04 -15.52
CA GLU A 214 6.22 -1.44 -14.65
C GLU A 214 4.98 -0.52 -14.83
N LEU A 215 5.17 0.78 -15.00
CA LEU A 215 4.07 1.74 -15.05
C LEU A 215 3.51 1.98 -16.46
N SER A 216 4.27 1.73 -17.51
CA SER A 216 3.83 1.97 -18.90
C SER A 216 2.57 1.18 -19.29
N PRO A 217 2.46 -0.14 -19.01
CA PRO A 217 1.25 -0.88 -19.33
C PRO A 217 0.03 -0.43 -18.50
N ILE A 218 0.27 0.07 -17.28
CA ILE A 218 -0.80 0.63 -16.42
C ILE A 218 -1.32 1.92 -17.03
N ARG A 219 -0.43 2.82 -17.43
CA ARG A 219 -0.80 4.07 -18.12
C ARG A 219 -1.55 3.83 -19.45
N ALA A 220 -1.08 2.86 -20.21
CA ALA A 220 -1.73 2.51 -21.48
C ALA A 220 -3.16 2.03 -21.26
N ARG A 221 -3.38 1.10 -20.31
CA ARG A 221 -4.74 0.64 -19.96
C ARG A 221 -5.62 1.76 -19.42
N ARG A 222 -5.07 2.65 -18.58
CA ARG A 222 -5.80 3.82 -18.10
C ARG A 222 -6.26 4.70 -19.26
N ALA A 223 -5.37 5.00 -20.20
CA ALA A 223 -5.69 5.81 -21.38
C ALA A 223 -6.80 5.20 -22.26
N GLU A 224 -6.90 3.86 -22.31
CA GLU A 224 -8.02 3.18 -22.99
C GLU A 224 -9.35 3.40 -22.25
N TYR A 225 -9.37 3.23 -20.93
CA TYR A 225 -10.58 3.45 -20.13
C TYR A 225 -11.03 4.92 -20.16
N GLU A 226 -10.11 5.87 -20.21
CA GLU A 226 -10.43 7.30 -20.28
C GLU A 226 -11.16 7.72 -21.57
N LYS A 227 -11.11 6.90 -22.63
CA LYS A 227 -11.84 7.15 -23.88
C LYS A 227 -13.36 6.96 -23.74
N ASP A 228 -13.81 6.15 -22.79
CA ASP A 228 -15.22 5.82 -22.57
C ASP A 228 -15.56 5.80 -21.07
N ILE A 229 -15.69 6.98 -20.50
CA ILE A 229 -16.05 7.14 -19.07
C ILE A 229 -17.44 6.55 -18.75
N PRO A 230 -18.49 6.67 -19.62
CA PRO A 230 -19.74 5.96 -19.39
C PRO A 230 -19.58 4.45 -19.21
N ALA A 231 -18.76 3.79 -20.03
CA ALA A 231 -18.47 2.36 -19.87
C ALA A 231 -17.78 2.04 -18.53
N VAL A 232 -16.91 2.91 -18.04
CA VAL A 232 -16.28 2.77 -16.71
C VAL A 232 -17.34 2.82 -15.60
N TYR A 233 -18.28 3.75 -15.66
CA TYR A 233 -19.39 3.82 -14.71
C TYR A 233 -20.29 2.57 -14.76
N GLU A 234 -20.53 2.04 -15.96
CA GLU A 234 -21.30 0.82 -16.12
C GLU A 234 -20.60 -0.41 -15.52
N ILE A 235 -19.27 -0.53 -15.66
CA ILE A 235 -18.46 -1.56 -14.97
C ILE A 235 -18.63 -1.46 -13.45
N LEU A 236 -18.53 -0.23 -12.91
CA LEU A 236 -18.67 0.00 -11.47
C LEU A 236 -20.10 -0.33 -10.98
N ARG A 237 -21.14 0.02 -11.75
CA ARG A 237 -22.53 -0.30 -11.44
C ARG A 237 -22.76 -1.81 -11.40
N LYS A 238 -22.38 -2.52 -12.46
CA LYS A 238 -22.49 -3.99 -12.54
C LYS A 238 -21.70 -4.69 -11.43
N GLY A 239 -20.50 -4.20 -11.13
CA GLY A 239 -19.72 -4.73 -10.02
C GLY A 239 -20.44 -4.58 -8.68
N SER A 240 -21.07 -3.42 -8.42
CA SER A 240 -21.84 -3.20 -7.19
C SER A 240 -23.05 -4.12 -7.09
N GLU A 241 -23.79 -4.32 -8.19
CA GLU A 241 -24.92 -5.26 -8.23
C GLU A 241 -24.50 -6.71 -7.96
N THR A 242 -23.34 -7.12 -8.48
CA THR A 242 -22.79 -8.45 -8.24
C THR A 242 -22.43 -8.64 -6.77
N GLU A 243 -21.84 -7.62 -6.13
CA GLU A 243 -21.44 -7.67 -4.73
C GLU A 243 -22.65 -7.68 -3.78
N ILE A 244 -23.70 -6.90 -4.08
CA ILE A 244 -24.96 -6.97 -3.33
C ILE A 244 -25.51 -8.41 -3.34
N GLY A 245 -25.51 -9.09 -4.50
CA GLY A 245 -25.92 -10.47 -4.61
C GLY A 245 -25.11 -11.44 -3.76
N ARG A 246 -23.80 -11.17 -3.56
CA ARG A 246 -22.94 -11.99 -2.69
C ARG A 246 -23.16 -11.72 -1.20
N ALA A 247 -23.52 -10.51 -0.84
CA ALA A 247 -23.79 -10.16 0.55
C ALA A 247 -25.10 -10.74 1.09
N HIS A 248 -25.99 -11.18 0.20
CA HIS A 248 -27.30 -11.77 0.54
C HIS A 248 -27.34 -13.31 0.60
N VAL A 249 -26.23 -14.01 0.35
CA VAL A 249 -26.19 -15.49 0.31
C VAL A 249 -25.72 -16.12 1.61
#